data_74b9c85731c39820f2f0a37a75b337aa
#
_entry.id   74b9c85731c39820f2f0a37a75b337aa
#
_cell.length_a   1.000
_cell.length_b   1.000
_cell.length_c   1.000
_cell.angle_alpha   90.00
_cell.angle_beta   90.00
_cell.angle_gamma   90.00
#
_symmetry.space_group_name_H-M   'P 1'
#
loop_
_entity.id
_entity.type
_entity.pdbx_description
1 polymer ?
#
loop_
_entity_poly.entity_id
_entity_poly.type
_entity_poly.pdbx_seq_one_letter_code
_entity_poly.pdbx_strand_id
1 'polypeptide(L)'
;MGPHVFAFGRPLWKRLESEPHKSTLFNKIMVAFKQNRENWVDIFPFEKSLGNSVPDDQVLVIDIAGGLGHRLRDFKLKFPWASGRAVLQDQTHVLPTAESNPKAFAELQECGIETMAHDIFKLQPIQGPWPLLGTAVSERALYG
;
A
#
# COMPACT_ATOMS: atom_id res chain seq x y z
N MET A 1 -2.57 -16.18 20.52
CA MET A 1 -1.21 -16.39 19.95
C MET A 1 -1.38 -16.84 18.52
N GLY A 2 -0.81 -16.13 17.55
CA GLY A 2 -0.95 -16.49 16.13
C GLY A 2 -0.08 -17.70 15.73
N PRO A 3 -0.40 -18.40 14.61
CA PRO A 3 0.31 -19.62 14.19
C PRO A 3 1.82 -19.45 14.03
N HIS A 4 2.27 -18.30 13.54
CA HIS A 4 3.69 -18.03 13.35
C HIS A 4 4.45 -17.89 14.68
N VAL A 5 3.82 -17.26 15.69
CA VAL A 5 4.41 -17.15 17.04
C VAL A 5 4.50 -18.53 17.69
N PHE A 6 3.49 -19.37 17.49
CA PHE A 6 3.51 -20.76 17.98
C PHE A 6 4.67 -21.56 17.38
N ALA A 7 4.88 -21.45 16.05
CA ALA A 7 5.89 -22.23 15.33
C ALA A 7 7.33 -21.71 15.53
N PHE A 8 7.52 -20.39 15.70
CA PHE A 8 8.83 -19.74 15.64
C PHE A 8 9.17 -18.85 16.84
N GLY A 9 8.32 -18.81 17.87
CA GLY A 9 8.54 -18.06 19.10
C GLY A 9 8.45 -16.54 18.99
N ARG A 10 8.21 -16.00 17.79
CA ARG A 10 8.11 -14.55 17.51
C ARG A 10 7.17 -14.25 16.35
N PRO A 11 6.58 -13.02 16.25
CA PRO A 11 5.75 -12.60 15.13
C PRO A 11 6.52 -12.62 13.80
N LEU A 12 5.78 -12.88 12.69
CA LEU A 12 6.36 -12.93 11.34
C LEU A 12 7.16 -11.66 11.00
N TRP A 13 6.58 -10.50 11.23
CA TRP A 13 7.21 -9.22 10.88
C TRP A 13 8.51 -8.99 11.64
N LYS A 14 8.55 -9.30 12.93
CA LYS A 14 9.78 -9.24 13.74
C LYS A 14 10.87 -10.19 13.23
N ARG A 15 10.46 -11.32 12.70
CA ARG A 15 11.40 -12.27 12.07
C ARG A 15 11.94 -11.72 10.76
N LEU A 16 11.08 -11.15 9.91
CA LEU A 16 11.50 -10.57 8.63
C LEU A 16 12.42 -9.37 8.83
N GLU A 17 12.17 -8.50 9.81
CA GLU A 17 13.04 -7.39 10.18
C GLU A 17 14.46 -7.86 10.54
N SER A 18 14.57 -8.98 11.27
CA SER A 18 15.86 -9.52 11.75
C SER A 18 16.57 -10.45 10.73
N GLU A 19 15.89 -10.83 9.64
CA GLU A 19 16.40 -11.78 8.65
C GLU A 19 16.21 -11.25 7.22
N PRO A 20 17.08 -10.31 6.73
CA PRO A 20 16.92 -9.63 5.43
C PRO A 20 16.73 -10.57 4.23
N HIS A 21 17.43 -11.71 4.25
CA HIS A 21 17.27 -12.73 3.20
C HIS A 21 15.82 -13.26 3.14
N LYS A 22 15.18 -13.51 4.28
CA LYS A 22 13.79 -13.98 4.34
C LYS A 22 12.81 -12.87 3.95
N SER A 23 13.10 -11.63 4.31
CA SER A 23 12.34 -10.47 3.85
C SER A 23 12.36 -10.37 2.32
N THR A 24 13.52 -10.50 1.72
CA THR A 24 13.66 -10.49 0.24
C THR A 24 12.87 -11.64 -0.41
N LEU A 25 12.96 -12.85 0.16
CA LEU A 25 12.19 -14.00 -0.35
C LEU A 25 10.68 -13.79 -0.20
N PHE A 26 10.24 -13.28 0.95
CA PHE A 26 8.84 -12.96 1.20
C PHE A 26 8.31 -11.96 0.16
N ASN A 27 9.06 -10.90 -0.10
CA ASN A 27 8.68 -9.90 -1.10
C ASN A 27 8.58 -10.49 -2.51
N LYS A 28 9.52 -11.37 -2.90
CA LYS A 28 9.45 -12.09 -4.19
C LYS A 28 8.21 -12.98 -4.29
N ILE A 29 7.87 -13.69 -3.22
CA ILE A 29 6.65 -14.51 -3.15
C ILE A 29 5.41 -13.62 -3.30
N MET A 30 5.35 -12.48 -2.61
CA MET A 30 4.21 -11.56 -2.71
C MET A 30 4.06 -10.98 -4.12
N VAL A 31 5.15 -10.70 -4.82
CA VAL A 31 5.12 -10.28 -6.22
C VAL A 31 4.58 -11.40 -7.12
N ALA A 32 5.08 -12.63 -6.95
CA ALA A 32 4.62 -13.79 -7.73
C ALA A 32 3.13 -14.09 -7.52
N PHE A 33 2.62 -13.96 -6.30
CA PHE A 33 1.19 -14.10 -6.01
C PHE A 33 0.31 -13.08 -6.74
N LYS A 34 0.85 -11.87 -7.00
CA LYS A 34 0.11 -10.82 -7.74
C LYS A 34 0.02 -11.13 -9.24
N GLN A 35 1.02 -11.75 -9.82
CA GLN A 35 1.12 -11.97 -11.28
C GLN A 35 0.01 -12.88 -11.85
N ASN A 36 -0.61 -13.72 -11.02
CA ASN A 36 -1.65 -14.67 -11.44
C ASN A 36 -3.07 -14.27 -11.00
N ARG A 37 -3.27 -13.01 -10.57
CA ARG A 37 -4.59 -12.50 -10.16
C ARG A 37 -4.98 -11.34 -11.05
N GLU A 38 -6.29 -11.24 -11.34
CA GLU A 38 -6.84 -10.03 -11.95
C GLU A 38 -6.43 -8.81 -11.15
N ASN A 39 -6.06 -7.75 -11.86
CA ASN A 39 -5.65 -6.51 -11.19
C ASN A 39 -6.89 -5.91 -10.52
N TRP A 40 -6.76 -5.49 -9.26
CA TRP A 40 -7.86 -4.90 -8.50
C TRP A 40 -8.50 -3.70 -9.23
N VAL A 41 -7.71 -2.94 -9.98
CA VAL A 41 -8.21 -1.80 -10.79
C VAL A 41 -9.13 -2.23 -11.93
N ASP A 42 -9.14 -3.50 -12.33
CA ASP A 42 -10.02 -4.05 -13.35
C ASP A 42 -11.35 -4.53 -12.76
N ILE A 43 -11.34 -4.86 -11.47
CA ILE A 43 -12.51 -5.39 -10.75
C ILE A 43 -13.28 -4.27 -10.06
N PHE A 44 -12.58 -3.30 -9.48
CA PHE A 44 -13.20 -2.24 -8.70
C PHE A 44 -13.91 -1.22 -9.61
N PRO A 45 -15.21 -0.98 -9.42
CA PRO A 45 -15.97 -0.06 -10.26
C PRO A 45 -15.72 1.41 -9.84
N PHE A 46 -14.50 1.88 -10.04
CA PHE A 46 -14.02 3.18 -9.57
C PHE A 46 -14.91 4.34 -10.02
N GLU A 47 -15.25 4.37 -11.31
CA GLU A 47 -16.07 5.44 -11.90
C GLU A 47 -17.46 5.54 -11.26
N LYS A 48 -18.04 4.38 -10.90
CA LYS A 48 -19.36 4.33 -10.25
C LYS A 48 -19.31 4.68 -8.77
N SER A 49 -18.18 4.40 -8.11
CA SER A 49 -18.05 4.51 -6.65
C SER A 49 -17.66 5.90 -6.18
N LEU A 50 -16.87 6.65 -6.97
CA LEU A 50 -16.27 7.92 -6.57
C LEU A 50 -16.75 9.13 -7.38
N GLY A 51 -17.55 8.90 -8.41
CA GLY A 51 -17.88 9.98 -9.37
C GLY A 51 -16.65 10.39 -10.19
N ASN A 52 -16.77 11.54 -10.87
CA ASN A 52 -15.79 11.88 -11.91
C ASN A 52 -14.51 12.54 -11.40
N SER A 53 -14.46 13.09 -10.19
CA SER A 53 -13.24 13.68 -9.62
C SER A 53 -13.46 14.18 -8.19
N VAL A 54 -12.40 14.28 -7.42
CA VAL A 54 -12.33 15.10 -6.21
C VAL A 54 -11.41 16.31 -6.47
N PRO A 55 -11.52 17.40 -5.71
CA PRO A 55 -10.57 18.51 -5.80
C PRO A 55 -9.12 18.03 -5.68
N ASP A 56 -8.21 18.69 -6.39
CA ASP A 56 -6.80 18.26 -6.48
C ASP A 56 -6.08 18.25 -5.11
N ASP A 57 -6.52 19.07 -4.17
CA ASP A 57 -6.02 19.16 -2.81
C ASP A 57 -6.60 18.08 -1.87
N GLN A 58 -7.64 17.40 -2.27
CA GLN A 58 -8.25 16.32 -1.50
C GLN A 58 -7.62 14.96 -1.82
N VAL A 59 -7.62 14.10 -0.81
CA VAL A 59 -7.15 12.73 -0.99
C VAL A 59 -8.20 11.93 -1.75
N LEU A 60 -7.79 11.34 -2.87
CA LEU A 60 -8.61 10.48 -3.71
C LEU A 60 -8.52 9.01 -3.25
N VAL A 61 -7.32 8.55 -2.93
CA VAL A 61 -7.06 7.16 -2.60
C VAL A 61 -5.88 7.02 -1.65
N ILE A 62 -5.98 6.09 -0.70
CA ILE A 62 -4.90 5.73 0.21
C ILE A 62 -4.62 4.23 0.09
N ASP A 63 -3.36 3.86 -0.15
CA ASP A 63 -2.91 2.46 -0.07
C ASP A 63 -2.19 2.24 1.26
N ILE A 64 -2.87 1.57 2.19
CA ILE A 64 -2.36 1.30 3.54
C ILE A 64 -1.56 -0.01 3.52
N ALA A 65 -0.34 0.01 4.05
CA ALA A 65 0.63 -1.06 3.97
C ALA A 65 0.92 -1.46 2.51
N GLY A 66 1.03 -0.45 1.63
CA GLY A 66 1.15 -0.62 0.20
C GLY A 66 2.56 -1.01 -0.30
N GLY A 67 3.56 -1.07 0.60
CA GLY A 67 4.92 -1.47 0.27
C GLY A 67 5.57 -0.49 -0.71
N LEU A 68 5.92 -0.97 -1.90
CA LEU A 68 6.54 -0.15 -2.96
C LEU A 68 5.54 0.60 -3.84
N GLY A 69 4.24 0.58 -3.51
CA GLY A 69 3.22 1.39 -4.18
C GLY A 69 2.75 0.89 -5.55
N HIS A 70 3.02 -0.37 -5.91
CA HIS A 70 2.62 -0.92 -7.21
C HIS A 70 1.12 -0.78 -7.51
N ARG A 71 0.26 -0.91 -6.49
CA ARG A 71 -1.19 -0.79 -6.65
C ARG A 71 -1.63 0.62 -7.00
N LEU A 72 -1.05 1.62 -6.33
CA LEU A 72 -1.34 3.02 -6.65
C LEU A 72 -0.82 3.41 -8.02
N ARG A 73 0.34 2.86 -8.44
CA ARG A 73 0.82 3.04 -9.81
C ARG A 73 -0.16 2.49 -10.83
N ASP A 74 -0.60 1.24 -10.67
CA ASP A 74 -1.59 0.62 -11.54
C ASP A 74 -2.84 1.49 -11.63
N PHE A 75 -3.29 2.03 -10.50
CA PHE A 75 -4.43 2.95 -10.42
C PHE A 75 -4.19 4.23 -11.22
N LYS A 76 -3.09 4.94 -10.98
CA LYS A 76 -2.78 6.20 -11.68
C LYS A 76 -2.58 5.99 -13.17
N LEU A 77 -2.01 4.88 -13.60
CA LEU A 77 -1.84 4.53 -15.02
C LEU A 77 -3.17 4.21 -15.69
N LYS A 78 -4.08 3.54 -15.00
CA LYS A 78 -5.40 3.19 -15.55
C LYS A 78 -6.37 4.36 -15.56
N PHE A 79 -6.30 5.23 -14.56
CA PHE A 79 -7.18 6.37 -14.37
C PHE A 79 -6.41 7.71 -14.36
N PRO A 80 -5.69 8.06 -15.45
CA PRO A 80 -4.86 9.27 -15.48
C PRO A 80 -5.69 10.57 -15.37
N TRP A 81 -6.96 10.49 -15.69
CA TRP A 81 -7.92 11.60 -15.58
C TRP A 81 -8.45 11.81 -14.15
N ALA A 82 -8.26 10.85 -13.25
CA ALA A 82 -8.75 10.95 -11.89
C ALA A 82 -7.92 11.98 -11.09
N SER A 83 -8.52 13.13 -10.79
CA SER A 83 -7.92 14.18 -9.97
C SER A 83 -7.96 13.83 -8.49
N GLY A 84 -7.13 14.51 -7.70
CA GLY A 84 -6.95 14.27 -6.28
C GLY A 84 -5.66 13.53 -5.95
N ARG A 85 -5.29 13.59 -4.69
CA ARG A 85 -4.04 13.06 -4.14
C ARG A 85 -4.12 11.55 -3.96
N ALA A 86 -3.07 10.85 -4.35
CA ALA A 86 -2.88 9.42 -4.08
C ALA A 86 -1.77 9.27 -3.03
N VAL A 87 -2.06 8.62 -1.90
CA VAL A 87 -1.15 8.54 -0.75
C VAL A 87 -0.80 7.07 -0.45
N LEU A 88 0.49 6.76 -0.53
CA LEU A 88 1.06 5.49 -0.11
C LEU A 88 1.45 5.56 1.36
N GLN A 89 0.86 4.71 2.19
CA GLN A 89 1.20 4.60 3.60
C GLN A 89 1.87 3.26 3.91
N ASP A 90 3.00 3.31 4.60
CA ASP A 90 3.67 2.15 5.18
C ASP A 90 4.62 2.59 6.29
N GLN A 91 5.30 1.65 6.92
CA GLN A 91 6.35 1.95 7.88
C GLN A 91 7.53 2.66 7.19
N THR A 92 8.19 3.57 7.90
CA THR A 92 9.27 4.40 7.35
C THR A 92 10.34 3.61 6.58
N HIS A 93 10.73 2.44 7.11
CA HIS A 93 11.79 1.62 6.50
C HIS A 93 11.32 0.81 5.28
N VAL A 94 10.01 0.76 5.01
CA VAL A 94 9.41 0.06 3.86
C VAL A 94 9.22 1.01 2.69
N LEU A 95 8.91 2.28 2.98
CA LEU A 95 8.67 3.29 1.95
C LEU A 95 9.93 3.48 1.08
N PRO A 96 9.80 3.50 -0.26
CA PRO A 96 10.93 3.73 -1.14
C PRO A 96 11.45 5.17 -1.01
N THR A 97 12.75 5.30 -0.96
CA THR A 97 13.48 6.57 -1.02
C THR A 97 14.47 6.55 -2.18
N ALA A 98 15.05 7.71 -2.51
CA ALA A 98 16.09 7.80 -3.52
C ALA A 98 17.32 6.92 -3.20
N GLU A 99 17.59 6.67 -1.91
CA GLU A 99 18.69 5.83 -1.45
C GLU A 99 18.33 4.35 -1.36
N SER A 100 17.17 4.03 -0.76
CA SER A 100 16.79 2.63 -0.47
C SER A 100 16.25 1.88 -1.68
N ASN A 101 15.49 2.57 -2.53
CA ASN A 101 14.93 2.00 -3.76
C ASN A 101 14.68 3.09 -4.81
N PRO A 102 15.77 3.58 -5.49
CA PRO A 102 15.68 4.72 -6.41
C PRO A 102 14.67 4.50 -7.56
N LYS A 103 14.56 3.26 -8.04
CA LYS A 103 13.62 2.93 -9.12
C LYS A 103 12.17 3.11 -8.67
N ALA A 104 11.77 2.47 -7.59
CA ALA A 104 10.40 2.58 -7.08
C ALA A 104 10.08 4.02 -6.67
N PHE A 105 11.05 4.73 -6.08
CA PHE A 105 10.89 6.14 -5.73
C PHE A 105 10.61 7.01 -6.96
N ALA A 106 11.40 6.87 -8.04
CA ALA A 106 11.19 7.61 -9.28
C ALA A 106 9.82 7.32 -9.90
N GLU A 107 9.42 6.05 -9.94
CA GLU A 107 8.12 5.63 -10.46
C GLU A 107 6.93 6.22 -9.68
N LEU A 108 7.05 6.37 -8.35
CA LEU A 108 6.02 7.04 -7.54
C LEU A 108 5.94 8.53 -7.85
N GLN A 109 7.10 9.20 -7.98
CA GLN A 109 7.17 10.63 -8.33
C GLN A 109 6.56 10.91 -9.71
N GLU A 110 6.88 10.10 -10.71
CA GLU A 110 6.32 10.21 -12.06
C GLU A 110 4.78 10.08 -12.09
N CYS A 111 4.22 9.23 -11.20
CA CYS A 111 2.78 9.06 -11.06
C CYS A 111 2.12 10.08 -10.12
N GLY A 112 2.87 11.01 -9.51
CA GLY A 112 2.34 11.97 -8.54
C GLY A 112 1.80 11.30 -7.27
N ILE A 113 2.44 10.21 -6.82
CA ILE A 113 2.05 9.48 -5.61
C ILE A 113 2.87 9.98 -4.44
N GLU A 114 2.17 10.42 -3.39
CA GLU A 114 2.78 10.87 -2.14
C GLU A 114 3.09 9.68 -1.23
N THR A 115 4.18 9.77 -0.47
CA THR A 115 4.51 8.78 0.56
C THR A 115 4.30 9.36 1.95
N MET A 116 3.72 8.57 2.85
CA MET A 116 3.47 8.96 4.25
C MET A 116 3.81 7.80 5.17
N ALA A 117 4.78 8.01 6.07
CA ALA A 117 5.07 7.05 7.13
C ALA A 117 3.90 6.94 8.10
N HIS A 118 3.34 5.75 8.25
CA HIS A 118 2.21 5.51 9.15
C HIS A 118 2.25 4.08 9.71
N ASP A 119 1.99 3.98 11.01
CA ASP A 119 1.78 2.71 11.70
C ASP A 119 0.29 2.37 11.64
N ILE A 120 -0.06 1.29 10.94
CA ILE A 120 -1.45 0.84 10.74
C ILE A 120 -2.22 0.54 12.03
N PHE A 121 -1.53 0.37 13.15
CA PHE A 121 -2.13 0.17 14.48
C PHE A 121 -2.45 1.49 15.20
N LYS A 122 -2.14 2.62 14.60
CA LYS A 122 -2.49 3.95 15.11
C LYS A 122 -3.67 4.53 14.35
N LEU A 123 -4.31 5.55 14.94
CA LEU A 123 -5.40 6.26 14.27
C LEU A 123 -4.93 6.81 12.92
N GLN A 124 -5.78 6.62 11.89
CA GLN A 124 -5.52 7.14 10.55
C GLN A 124 -5.46 8.67 10.58
N PRO A 125 -4.32 9.29 10.22
CA PRO A 125 -4.16 10.75 10.27
C PRO A 125 -4.95 11.47 9.16
N ILE A 126 -5.20 10.79 8.04
CA ILE A 126 -5.98 11.35 6.95
C ILE A 126 -7.45 11.01 7.21
N GLN A 127 -8.31 12.01 7.28
CA GLN A 127 -9.75 11.87 7.55
C GLN A 127 -10.56 12.12 6.27
N GLY A 128 -11.63 11.35 6.02
CA GLY A 128 -12.55 11.57 4.88
C GLY A 128 -13.19 10.30 4.31
N PRO A 129 -14.12 10.44 3.36
CA PRO A 129 -14.87 9.33 2.75
C PRO A 129 -14.16 8.75 1.51
N TRP A 130 -12.86 8.47 1.59
CA TRP A 130 -12.09 7.91 0.47
C TRP A 130 -12.05 6.39 0.47
N PRO A 131 -11.85 5.78 -0.70
CA PRO A 131 -11.59 4.36 -0.78
C PRO A 131 -10.21 4.05 -0.16
N LEU A 132 -10.22 3.20 0.84
CA LEU A 132 -9.03 2.63 1.42
C LEU A 132 -8.63 1.38 0.64
N LEU A 133 -7.42 1.39 0.10
CA LEU A 133 -6.77 0.18 -0.41
C LEU A 133 -5.92 -0.40 0.72
N GLY A 134 -6.18 -1.63 1.09
CA GLY A 134 -5.36 -2.33 2.07
C GLY A 134 -4.75 -3.58 1.48
N THR A 135 -3.44 -3.79 1.63
CA THR A 135 -2.80 -4.99 1.09
C THR A 135 -3.00 -6.21 1.98
N ALA A 136 -3.29 -6.06 3.26
CA ALA A 136 -3.58 -7.12 4.22
C ALA A 136 -3.95 -6.54 5.60
N VAL A 137 -4.85 -5.59 5.63
CA VAL A 137 -5.33 -5.09 6.93
C VAL A 137 -6.42 -6.03 7.39
N SER A 138 -6.22 -6.73 8.51
CA SER A 138 -7.29 -7.45 9.15
C SER A 138 -8.38 -6.47 9.57
N GLU A 139 -9.64 -6.86 9.49
CA GLU A 139 -10.80 -6.04 9.90
C GLU A 139 -10.63 -5.39 11.28
N ARG A 140 -9.84 -5.97 12.17
CA ARG A 140 -9.50 -5.42 13.49
C ARG A 140 -8.71 -4.10 13.45
N ALA A 141 -7.95 -3.83 12.41
CA ALA A 141 -7.17 -2.57 12.31
C ALA A 141 -8.04 -1.39 11.81
N LEU A 142 -9.19 -1.66 11.20
CA LEU A 142 -10.11 -0.64 10.68
C LEU A 142 -11.19 -0.23 11.69
N TYR A 143 -11.50 -1.10 12.68
CA TYR A 143 -12.63 -0.91 13.60
C TYR A 143 -12.27 -1.17 15.07
N GLY A 144 -10.98 -1.24 15.42
CA GLY A 144 -10.50 -1.49 16.78
C GLY A 144 -10.65 -0.34 17.76
#